data_409afe0c6b5512aebb0cbad117c7bb96
#
_entry.id   409afe0c6b5512aebb0cbad117c7bb96
#
_cell.length_a   1.000
_cell.length_b   1.000
_cell.length_c   1.000
_cell.angle_alpha   90.00
_cell.angle_beta   90.00
_cell.angle_gamma   90.00
#
_symmetry.space_group_name_H-M   'P 1'
#
loop_
_entity.id
_entity.type
_entity.pdbx_description
1 polymer ?
#
loop_
_entity_poly.entity_id
_entity_poly.type
_entity_poly.pdbx_seq_one_letter_code
_entity_poly.pdbx_strand_id
1 'polypeptide(L)'
;MKTKITTLMLAFILVLGYTSCDAKTENSNSNNPSVASADKATTMLTKAMFLEKIWDYENSPKEWKYKGDKPALIDFYADWCGPCRTAAPILEEVANDFEGKVHVYKIDTQVERELAAVFGVKGIPAFLYIPMEGKPTMTSGIARTKEDTKKMFTENINTILLKQ
;
A
#
# COMPACT_ATOMS: atom_id res chain seq x y z
N MET A 1 62.74 10.17 12.85
CA MET A 1 63.65 9.70 11.82
C MET A 1 62.85 9.70 10.53
N LYS A 2 62.89 10.80 9.74
CA LYS A 2 63.80 10.96 8.57
C LYS A 2 63.62 9.77 7.60
N THR A 3 63.04 9.98 6.43
CA THR A 3 63.55 10.56 5.18
C THR A 3 62.44 10.63 4.16
N LYS A 4 62.00 11.66 3.58
CA LYS A 4 62.31 12.48 2.40
C LYS A 4 63.04 11.70 1.26
N ILE A 5 62.45 11.72 0.07
CA ILE A 5 63.07 11.80 -1.27
C ILE A 5 61.85 11.90 -2.23
N THR A 6 61.49 12.96 -2.78
CA THR A 6 62.00 13.95 -3.77
C THR A 6 62.46 13.28 -5.07
N THR A 7 61.93 13.83 -6.16
CA THR A 7 62.53 14.03 -7.49
C THR A 7 61.72 13.33 -8.59
N LEU A 8 61.09 13.99 -9.48
CA LEU A 8 61.39 14.99 -10.51
C LEU A 8 61.28 14.39 -11.93
N MET A 9 60.57 15.11 -12.77
CA MET A 9 60.72 15.23 -14.23
C MET A 9 60.23 14.05 -15.10
N LEU A 10 59.56 14.17 -16.19
CA LEU A 10 59.65 15.16 -17.28
C LEU A 10 58.42 15.02 -18.20
N ALA A 11 58.05 16.12 -18.74
CA ALA A 11 57.08 16.31 -19.80
C ALA A 11 57.43 15.53 -21.08
N PHE A 12 56.42 15.00 -21.76
CA PHE A 12 56.45 14.85 -23.21
C PHE A 12 55.09 15.20 -23.80
N ILE A 13 55.08 16.30 -24.46
CA ILE A 13 54.00 16.78 -25.32
C ILE A 13 54.13 16.03 -26.63
N LEU A 14 53.04 15.46 -27.11
CA LEU A 14 52.83 15.28 -28.54
C LEU A 14 51.34 15.36 -28.87
N VAL A 15 51.08 16.41 -29.58
CA VAL A 15 49.86 16.79 -30.27
C VAL A 15 49.70 15.91 -31.52
N LEU A 16 48.51 15.63 -31.88
CA LEU A 16 47.88 15.36 -33.18
C LEU A 16 46.88 14.21 -33.05
N GLY A 17 45.67 14.39 -33.33
CA GLY A 17 44.93 14.79 -34.47
C GLY A 17 43.51 14.32 -34.35
N TYR A 18 42.64 15.19 -34.56
CA TYR A 18 41.31 15.13 -35.16
C TYR A 18 40.66 13.74 -35.42
N THR A 19 39.46 13.52 -34.85
CA THR A 19 38.28 13.34 -35.70
C THR A 19 37.04 13.57 -34.85
N SER A 20 36.32 14.56 -35.27
CA SER A 20 34.94 14.84 -34.91
C SER A 20 34.07 13.64 -35.30
N CYS A 21 33.41 13.06 -34.33
CA CYS A 21 32.18 12.33 -34.56
C CYS A 21 31.15 12.88 -33.58
N ASP A 22 30.29 13.71 -34.10
CA ASP A 22 29.02 14.04 -33.45
C ASP A 22 28.25 12.76 -33.21
N ALA A 23 28.39 12.19 -32.03
CA ALA A 23 27.45 11.24 -31.49
C ALA A 23 26.49 12.04 -30.61
N LYS A 24 25.36 12.37 -31.22
CA LYS A 24 24.16 12.88 -30.57
C LYS A 24 23.87 12.02 -29.34
N THR A 25 24.25 12.52 -28.19
CA THR A 25 23.87 11.95 -26.91
C THR A 25 22.38 12.16 -26.80
N GLU A 26 21.61 11.15 -27.14
CA GLU A 26 20.22 11.06 -26.73
C GLU A 26 20.25 10.95 -25.21
N ASN A 27 19.98 12.07 -24.60
CA ASN A 27 19.63 12.20 -23.21
C ASN A 27 18.32 11.40 -23.02
N SER A 28 18.45 10.13 -22.72
CA SER A 28 17.35 9.33 -22.21
C SER A 28 17.04 9.84 -20.81
N ASN A 29 16.37 10.99 -20.80
CA ASN A 29 15.60 11.46 -19.69
C ASN A 29 14.51 10.38 -19.45
N SER A 30 14.83 9.41 -18.63
CA SER A 30 13.84 8.52 -18.06
C SER A 30 12.98 9.33 -17.09
N ASN A 31 12.21 10.24 -17.66
CA ASN A 31 10.99 10.68 -17.05
C ASN A 31 10.07 9.44 -17.06
N ASN A 32 10.30 8.58 -16.07
CA ASN A 32 9.25 7.70 -15.61
C ASN A 32 8.10 8.65 -15.21
N PRO A 33 7.03 8.75 -16.00
CA PRO A 33 5.85 9.38 -15.47
C PRO A 33 5.45 8.47 -14.31
N SER A 34 5.73 8.92 -13.10
CA SER A 34 4.92 8.53 -11.97
C SER A 34 3.50 8.73 -12.49
N VAL A 35 2.88 7.64 -12.89
CA VAL A 35 1.45 7.62 -13.13
C VAL A 35 0.90 8.00 -11.77
N ALA A 36 0.59 9.28 -11.62
CA ALA A 36 -0.28 9.75 -10.59
C ALA A 36 -1.56 8.95 -10.83
N SER A 37 -1.67 7.82 -10.16
CA SER A 37 -2.93 7.12 -10.02
C SER A 37 -3.88 8.18 -9.51
N ALA A 38 -4.91 8.50 -10.31
CA ALA A 38 -6.04 9.26 -9.85
C ALA A 38 -6.31 8.84 -8.40
N ASP A 39 -6.30 9.78 -7.48
CA ASP A 39 -6.34 9.55 -6.04
C ASP A 39 -7.39 8.49 -5.71
N LYS A 40 -6.93 7.25 -5.54
CA LYS A 40 -7.78 6.20 -5.03
C LYS A 40 -7.93 6.46 -3.56
N ALA A 41 -9.16 6.60 -3.11
CA ALA A 41 -9.46 6.78 -1.71
C ALA A 41 -9.08 5.54 -0.87
N THR A 42 -8.92 4.38 -1.54
CA THR A 42 -8.42 3.15 -0.89
C THR A 42 -6.91 2.99 -1.08
N THR A 43 -6.20 2.52 -0.06
CA THR A 43 -4.76 2.32 -0.06
C THR A 43 -4.39 0.84 -0.02
N MET A 44 -3.49 0.40 -0.91
CA MET A 44 -2.93 -0.96 -0.85
C MET A 44 -2.07 -1.11 0.41
N LEU A 45 -2.29 -2.21 1.14
CA LEU A 45 -1.61 -2.50 2.40
C LEU A 45 -0.74 -3.74 2.25
N THR A 46 0.57 -3.54 2.31
CA THR A 46 1.54 -4.63 2.37
C THR A 46 1.74 -5.13 3.80
N LYS A 47 2.33 -6.31 3.99
CA LYS A 47 2.70 -6.84 5.32
C LYS A 47 3.52 -5.82 6.11
N ALA A 48 4.53 -5.20 5.50
CA ALA A 48 5.36 -4.21 6.18
C ALA A 48 4.54 -3.02 6.69
N MET A 49 3.67 -2.47 5.85
CA MET A 49 2.77 -1.39 6.23
C MET A 49 1.76 -1.84 7.29
N PHE A 50 1.30 -3.08 7.23
CA PHE A 50 0.39 -3.63 8.23
C PHE A 50 1.04 -3.68 9.63
N LEU A 51 2.26 -4.22 9.72
CA LEU A 51 3.03 -4.28 10.97
C LEU A 51 3.34 -2.89 11.55
N GLU A 52 3.57 -1.92 10.68
CA GLU A 52 3.83 -0.53 11.07
C GLU A 52 2.55 0.19 11.54
N LYS A 53 1.47 0.11 10.75
CA LYS A 53 0.29 1.00 10.88
C LYS A 53 -0.91 0.37 11.57
N ILE A 54 -1.02 -0.96 11.55
CA ILE A 54 -2.21 -1.66 12.03
C ILE A 54 -1.90 -2.43 13.33
N TRP A 55 -1.10 -3.48 13.23
CA TRP A 55 -0.80 -4.34 14.39
C TRP A 55 0.48 -5.13 14.15
N ASP A 56 1.39 -5.06 15.10
CA ASP A 56 2.63 -5.82 15.10
C ASP A 56 2.43 -7.20 15.74
N TYR A 57 1.82 -8.09 14.99
CA TYR A 57 1.54 -9.46 15.45
C TYR A 57 2.80 -10.32 15.59
N GLU A 58 3.91 -9.94 14.97
CA GLU A 58 5.17 -10.67 15.10
C GLU A 58 5.78 -10.48 16.49
N ASN A 59 5.77 -9.26 17.00
CA ASN A 59 6.31 -8.94 18.32
C ASN A 59 5.26 -9.08 19.45
N SER A 60 3.99 -8.95 19.13
CA SER A 60 2.89 -9.01 20.12
C SER A 60 1.72 -9.88 19.65
N PRO A 61 1.93 -11.20 19.40
CA PRO A 61 0.93 -12.05 18.76
C PRO A 61 -0.30 -12.34 19.65
N LYS A 62 -0.18 -12.17 20.94
CA LYS A 62 -1.26 -12.46 21.92
C LYS A 62 -2.09 -11.24 22.28
N GLU A 63 -1.62 -10.05 21.97
CA GLU A 63 -2.25 -8.80 22.34
C GLU A 63 -2.59 -8.00 21.09
N TRP A 64 -3.89 -7.78 20.84
CA TRP A 64 -4.33 -6.87 19.81
C TRP A 64 -4.10 -5.43 20.28
N LYS A 65 -3.22 -4.72 19.58
CA LYS A 65 -2.95 -3.30 19.82
C LYS A 65 -2.96 -2.55 18.49
N TYR A 66 -4.04 -1.87 18.22
CA TYR A 66 -4.17 -1.05 17.03
C TYR A 66 -3.23 0.16 17.09
N LYS A 67 -2.52 0.42 16.00
CA LYS A 67 -1.51 1.49 15.90
C LYS A 67 -1.99 2.71 15.09
N GLY A 68 -3.16 2.61 14.45
CA GLY A 68 -3.67 3.68 13.58
C GLY A 68 -4.20 4.88 14.36
N ASP A 69 -4.29 6.00 13.68
CA ASP A 69 -4.81 7.28 14.19
C ASP A 69 -6.32 7.47 13.95
N LYS A 70 -6.92 6.60 13.14
CA LYS A 70 -8.35 6.57 12.81
C LYS A 70 -8.82 5.13 12.69
N PRO A 71 -10.13 4.85 12.86
CA PRO A 71 -10.67 3.53 12.57
C PRO A 71 -10.33 3.10 11.15
N ALA A 72 -10.24 1.81 10.90
CA ALA A 72 -9.90 1.28 9.58
C ALA A 72 -10.85 0.18 9.11
N LEU A 73 -11.07 0.14 7.79
CA LEU A 73 -11.69 -0.95 7.06
C LEU A 73 -10.63 -1.57 6.15
N ILE A 74 -10.46 -2.89 6.20
CA ILE A 74 -9.54 -3.62 5.31
C ILE A 74 -10.34 -4.59 4.45
N ASP A 75 -10.21 -4.49 3.12
CA ASP A 75 -10.75 -5.41 2.12
C ASP A 75 -9.72 -6.48 1.76
N PHE A 76 -9.98 -7.73 2.09
CA PHE A 76 -9.23 -8.88 1.62
C PHE A 76 -9.82 -9.37 0.29
N TYR A 77 -9.06 -9.23 -0.78
CA TYR A 77 -9.50 -9.51 -2.14
C TYR A 77 -8.49 -10.34 -2.95
N ALA A 78 -8.87 -10.70 -4.18
CA ALA A 78 -7.99 -11.16 -5.24
C ALA A 78 -8.57 -10.72 -6.60
N ASP A 79 -7.72 -10.55 -7.60
CA ASP A 79 -8.12 -10.05 -8.93
C ASP A 79 -9.09 -10.97 -9.66
N TRP A 80 -8.96 -12.29 -9.49
CA TRP A 80 -9.86 -13.28 -10.08
C TRP A 80 -11.23 -13.37 -9.42
N CYS A 81 -11.42 -12.77 -8.24
CA CYS A 81 -12.64 -12.85 -7.46
C CYS A 81 -13.73 -11.93 -8.05
N GLY A 82 -14.77 -12.52 -8.62
CA GLY A 82 -15.89 -11.77 -9.23
C GLY A 82 -16.57 -10.80 -8.25
N PRO A 83 -17.05 -11.28 -7.07
CA PRO A 83 -17.67 -10.40 -6.06
C PRO A 83 -16.72 -9.30 -5.55
N CYS A 84 -15.40 -9.56 -5.46
CA CYS A 84 -14.42 -8.55 -5.07
C CYS A 84 -14.35 -7.41 -6.10
N ARG A 85 -14.38 -7.74 -7.39
CA ARG A 85 -14.41 -6.73 -8.47
C ARG A 85 -15.69 -5.89 -8.43
N THR A 86 -16.81 -6.47 -7.98
CA THR A 86 -18.05 -5.72 -7.77
C THR A 86 -17.95 -4.80 -6.54
N ALA A 87 -17.32 -5.25 -5.46
CA ALA A 87 -17.13 -4.45 -4.25
C ALA A 87 -16.16 -3.27 -4.45
N ALA A 88 -15.11 -3.45 -5.26
CA ALA A 88 -14.02 -2.49 -5.37
C ALA A 88 -14.49 -1.04 -5.70
N PRO A 89 -15.30 -0.76 -6.74
CA PRO A 89 -15.75 0.60 -7.00
C PRO A 89 -16.66 1.15 -5.90
N ILE A 90 -17.43 0.30 -5.22
CA ILE A 90 -18.30 0.70 -4.12
C ILE A 90 -17.45 1.11 -2.90
N LEU A 91 -16.37 0.39 -2.65
CA LEU A 91 -15.43 0.72 -1.57
C LEU A 91 -14.69 2.04 -1.83
N GLU A 92 -14.36 2.36 -3.10
CA GLU A 92 -13.79 3.67 -3.44
C GLU A 92 -14.78 4.80 -3.14
N GLU A 93 -16.07 4.62 -3.50
CA GLU A 93 -17.11 5.60 -3.16
C GLU A 93 -17.25 5.75 -1.63
N VAL A 94 -17.33 4.64 -0.90
CA VAL A 94 -17.44 4.64 0.57
C VAL A 94 -16.19 5.27 1.21
N ALA A 95 -15.00 5.00 0.69
CA ALA A 95 -13.78 5.61 1.18
C ALA A 95 -13.78 7.15 1.00
N ASN A 96 -14.32 7.64 -0.11
CA ASN A 96 -14.53 9.08 -0.31
C ASN A 96 -15.60 9.65 0.65
N ASP A 97 -16.74 8.95 0.84
CA ASP A 97 -17.81 9.38 1.73
C ASP A 97 -17.34 9.51 3.20
N PHE A 98 -16.35 8.71 3.58
CA PHE A 98 -15.77 8.71 4.94
C PHE A 98 -14.34 9.27 4.99
N GLU A 99 -13.92 10.04 3.98
CA GLU A 99 -12.62 10.68 3.96
C GLU A 99 -12.37 11.49 5.25
N GLY A 100 -11.16 11.38 5.77
CA GLY A 100 -10.77 12.03 7.02
C GLY A 100 -11.30 11.36 8.30
N LYS A 101 -12.28 10.43 8.23
CA LYS A 101 -12.88 9.75 9.38
C LYS A 101 -12.44 8.30 9.51
N VAL A 102 -12.24 7.59 8.40
CA VAL A 102 -11.91 6.16 8.35
C VAL A 102 -10.83 5.92 7.30
N HIS A 103 -9.85 5.09 7.62
CA HIS A 103 -8.91 4.58 6.62
C HIS A 103 -9.51 3.36 5.92
N VAL A 104 -9.45 3.34 4.60
CA VAL A 104 -9.87 2.17 3.82
C VAL A 104 -8.67 1.57 3.11
N TYR A 105 -8.33 0.35 3.46
CA TYR A 105 -7.20 -0.40 2.95
C TYR A 105 -7.64 -1.60 2.13
N LYS A 106 -6.74 -2.09 1.28
CA LYS A 106 -6.94 -3.31 0.49
C LYS A 106 -5.74 -4.23 0.64
N ILE A 107 -5.99 -5.53 0.81
CA ILE A 107 -4.96 -6.57 0.89
C ILE A 107 -5.23 -7.61 -0.21
N ASP A 108 -4.29 -7.76 -1.13
CA ASP A 108 -4.33 -8.86 -2.08
C ASP A 108 -3.91 -10.17 -1.37
N THR A 109 -4.86 -11.08 -1.21
CA THR A 109 -4.64 -12.36 -0.52
C THR A 109 -3.74 -13.33 -1.26
N GLN A 110 -3.43 -13.08 -2.54
CA GLN A 110 -2.48 -13.88 -3.30
C GLN A 110 -1.04 -13.44 -3.05
N VAL A 111 -0.84 -12.15 -2.79
CA VAL A 111 0.45 -11.57 -2.46
C VAL A 111 0.70 -11.68 -0.96
N GLU A 112 -0.23 -11.21 -0.16
CA GLU A 112 -0.12 -11.12 1.30
C GLU A 112 -0.81 -12.31 2.00
N ARG A 113 -0.44 -13.52 1.63
CA ARG A 113 -1.04 -14.78 2.13
C ARG A 113 -0.98 -14.93 3.63
N GLU A 114 0.11 -14.46 4.23
CA GLU A 114 0.31 -14.53 5.67
C GLU A 114 -0.71 -13.66 6.41
N LEU A 115 -0.98 -12.43 5.93
CA LEU A 115 -1.99 -11.57 6.52
C LEU A 115 -3.38 -12.21 6.46
N ALA A 116 -3.74 -12.82 5.33
CA ALA A 116 -5.00 -13.57 5.22
C ALA A 116 -5.07 -14.71 6.24
N ALA A 117 -3.96 -15.42 6.47
CA ALA A 117 -3.90 -16.51 7.45
C ALA A 117 -3.98 -16.01 8.90
N VAL A 118 -3.30 -14.90 9.24
CA VAL A 118 -3.35 -14.28 10.58
C VAL A 118 -4.78 -13.95 11.01
N PHE A 119 -5.60 -13.48 10.06
CA PHE A 119 -7.03 -13.17 10.31
C PHE A 119 -7.98 -14.33 10.03
N GLY A 120 -7.45 -15.50 9.67
CA GLY A 120 -8.28 -16.68 9.39
C GLY A 120 -9.25 -16.49 8.22
N VAL A 121 -8.88 -15.72 7.20
CA VAL A 121 -9.69 -15.48 6.00
C VAL A 121 -9.89 -16.79 5.24
N LYS A 122 -11.11 -17.32 5.24
CA LYS A 122 -11.48 -18.58 4.58
C LYS A 122 -12.11 -18.39 3.21
N GLY A 123 -12.53 -17.18 2.91
CA GLY A 123 -13.16 -16.83 1.63
C GLY A 123 -13.14 -15.32 1.40
N ILE A 124 -13.18 -14.92 0.15
CA ILE A 124 -13.14 -13.52 -0.27
C ILE A 124 -14.37 -13.17 -1.13
N PRO A 125 -14.81 -11.89 -1.08
CA PRO A 125 -14.28 -10.78 -0.30
C PRO A 125 -14.53 -10.96 1.20
N ALA A 126 -13.59 -10.51 2.02
CA ALA A 126 -13.72 -10.44 3.47
C ALA A 126 -13.29 -9.04 3.94
N PHE A 127 -14.01 -8.52 4.93
CA PHE A 127 -13.86 -7.13 5.37
C PHE A 127 -13.59 -7.08 6.86
N LEU A 128 -12.43 -6.53 7.24
CA LEU A 128 -12.02 -6.38 8.62
C LEU A 128 -12.28 -4.93 9.07
N TYR A 129 -13.18 -4.75 9.99
CA TYR A 129 -13.51 -3.47 10.62
C TYR A 129 -12.70 -3.33 11.90
N ILE A 130 -11.87 -2.32 11.98
CA ILE A 130 -10.95 -2.05 13.09
C ILE A 130 -11.35 -0.74 13.77
N PRO A 131 -12.09 -0.79 14.90
CA PRO A 131 -12.41 0.40 15.66
C PRO A 131 -11.16 0.93 16.40
N MET A 132 -11.20 2.17 16.86
CA MET A 132 -10.11 2.75 17.68
C MET A 132 -9.92 2.00 18.99
N GLU A 133 -11.01 1.46 19.54
CA GLU A 133 -11.01 0.70 20.78
C GLU A 133 -11.72 -0.63 20.64
N GLY A 134 -11.14 -1.68 21.22
CA GLY A 134 -11.68 -3.03 21.19
C GLY A 134 -11.03 -3.89 20.12
N LYS A 135 -11.66 -5.02 19.83
CA LYS A 135 -11.17 -6.00 18.86
C LYS A 135 -11.78 -5.75 17.48
N PRO A 136 -11.05 -6.10 16.42
CA PRO A 136 -11.58 -6.01 15.05
C PRO A 136 -12.72 -7.00 14.83
N THR A 137 -13.62 -6.66 13.92
CA THR A 137 -14.76 -7.51 13.51
C THR A 137 -14.60 -7.87 12.03
N MET A 138 -14.71 -9.15 11.71
CA MET A 138 -14.66 -9.65 10.33
C MET A 138 -16.07 -9.90 9.80
N THR A 139 -16.35 -9.43 8.59
CA THR A 139 -17.50 -9.83 7.78
C THR A 139 -17.05 -10.40 6.45
N SER A 140 -17.93 -11.07 5.71
CA SER A 140 -17.59 -11.62 4.39
C SER A 140 -18.78 -11.55 3.43
N GLY A 141 -18.45 -11.49 2.13
CA GLY A 141 -19.42 -11.36 1.07
C GLY A 141 -19.95 -9.96 0.86
N ILE A 142 -20.78 -9.79 -0.16
CA ILE A 142 -21.47 -8.55 -0.51
C ILE A 142 -22.98 -8.81 -0.64
N ALA A 143 -23.78 -7.76 -0.62
CA ALA A 143 -25.20 -7.85 -0.89
C ALA A 143 -25.49 -8.12 -2.39
N ARG A 144 -26.78 -8.34 -2.72
CA ARG A 144 -27.18 -8.69 -4.09
C ARG A 144 -27.11 -7.52 -5.07
N THR A 145 -27.32 -6.31 -4.58
CA THR A 145 -27.27 -5.10 -5.38
C THR A 145 -26.10 -4.22 -4.96
N LYS A 146 -25.70 -3.27 -5.82
CA LYS A 146 -24.66 -2.30 -5.50
C LYS A 146 -25.11 -1.36 -4.37
N GLU A 147 -26.36 -0.94 -4.43
CA GLU A 147 -27.00 -0.06 -3.46
C GLU A 147 -27.02 -0.69 -2.09
N ASP A 148 -27.45 -1.95 -1.98
CA ASP A 148 -27.46 -2.70 -0.71
C ASP A 148 -26.04 -2.96 -0.20
N THR A 149 -25.09 -3.18 -1.10
CA THR A 149 -23.67 -3.35 -0.75
C THR A 149 -23.09 -2.05 -0.17
N LYS A 150 -23.36 -0.91 -0.80
CA LYS A 150 -22.95 0.41 -0.29
C LYS A 150 -23.58 0.69 1.07
N LYS A 151 -24.89 0.41 1.19
CA LYS A 151 -25.62 0.55 2.45
C LYS A 151 -25.00 -0.31 3.56
N MET A 152 -24.72 -1.59 3.27
CA MET A 152 -24.07 -2.51 4.21
C MET A 152 -22.72 -1.96 4.71
N PHE A 153 -21.85 -1.46 3.81
CA PHE A 153 -20.59 -0.86 4.23
C PHE A 153 -20.79 0.38 5.10
N THR A 154 -21.69 1.26 4.67
CA THR A 154 -22.00 2.49 5.41
C THR A 154 -22.52 2.20 6.82
N GLU A 155 -23.45 1.27 6.94
CA GLU A 155 -24.02 0.84 8.24
C GLU A 155 -22.96 0.21 9.13
N ASN A 156 -22.13 -0.68 8.60
CA ASN A 156 -21.05 -1.31 9.35
C ASN A 156 -19.99 -0.28 9.81
N ILE A 157 -19.64 0.68 8.97
CA ILE A 157 -18.72 1.76 9.35
C ILE A 157 -19.32 2.57 10.50
N ASN A 158 -20.56 3.00 10.37
CA ASN A 158 -21.20 3.81 11.40
C ASN A 158 -21.33 3.04 12.73
N THR A 159 -21.80 1.80 12.69
CA THR A 159 -22.08 1.02 13.91
C THR A 159 -20.82 0.43 14.55
N ILE A 160 -19.89 -0.12 13.74
CA ILE A 160 -18.71 -0.83 14.27
C ILE A 160 -17.53 0.14 14.50
N LEU A 161 -17.28 1.04 13.54
CA LEU A 161 -16.09 1.89 13.57
C LEU A 161 -16.35 3.21 14.29
N LEU A 162 -17.48 3.88 14.00
CA LEU A 162 -17.77 5.22 14.51
C LEU A 162 -18.71 5.22 15.72
N LYS A 163 -19.37 4.09 16.02
CA LYS A 163 -20.32 3.92 17.14
C LYS A 163 -21.44 4.96 17.15
N GLN A 164 -22.00 5.22 15.94
CA GLN A 164 -23.10 6.16 15.71
C GLN A 164 -24.41 5.43 15.42
#